data_7f203d82586beb3b37af0803ed21035c
#
_entry.id   7f203d82586beb3b37af0803ed21035c
#
_cell.length_a   1.000
_cell.length_b   1.000
_cell.length_c   1.000
_cell.angle_alpha   90.00
_cell.angle_beta   90.00
_cell.angle_gamma   90.00
#
_symmetry.space_group_name_H-M   'P 1'
#
loop_
_entity.id
_entity.type
_entity.pdbx_description
1 polymer ?
#
loop_
_entity_poly.entity_id
_entity_poly.type
_entity_poly.pdbx_seq_one_letter_code
_entity_poly.pdbx_strand_id
1 'polypeptide(L)'
;MKKEKDLSVAVLIDGDNASSEKMEDVMRFVSRYGAAVVRRIYGDWTKKSLSGWKDAARDYSFRMVQASSFVPGKNTTDIALVMDAMDILHEGRVGCFCLVASDGDYTLLAQRIRESGLTVLGYGEGTVSYTHLRAHETCADL
;
A
#
# COMPACT_ATOMS: atom_id res chain seq x y z
N MET A 1 -4.22 -21.52 14.95
CA MET A 1 -4.14 -20.07 15.03
C MET A 1 -3.06 -19.54 14.11
N LYS A 2 -3.37 -18.53 13.33
CA LYS A 2 -2.44 -17.98 12.37
C LYS A 2 -1.54 -16.94 13.03
N LYS A 3 -0.24 -17.07 12.82
CA LYS A 3 0.71 -16.07 13.29
C LYS A 3 0.63 -14.84 12.38
N GLU A 4 1.08 -13.68 12.87
CA GLU A 4 1.05 -12.47 12.05
C GLU A 4 1.82 -12.65 10.75
N LYS A 5 2.99 -13.31 10.81
CA LYS A 5 3.80 -13.51 9.61
C LYS A 5 3.15 -14.44 8.60
N ASP A 6 2.03 -15.06 8.96
CA ASP A 6 1.31 -15.95 8.05
C ASP A 6 0.16 -15.24 7.36
N LEU A 7 0.04 -13.94 7.54
CA LEU A 7 -1.02 -13.19 6.90
C LEU A 7 -0.78 -13.10 5.39
N SER A 8 -1.88 -12.99 4.65
CA SER A 8 -1.81 -12.62 3.25
C SER A 8 -1.89 -11.12 3.17
N VAL A 9 -0.90 -10.49 2.54
CA VAL A 9 -0.75 -9.05 2.53
C VAL A 9 -1.03 -8.48 1.15
N ALA A 10 -1.80 -7.41 1.11
CA ALA A 10 -1.96 -6.61 -0.10
C ALA A 10 -1.05 -5.39 0.02
N VAL A 11 -0.08 -5.27 -0.88
CA VAL A 11 0.84 -4.15 -0.90
C VAL A 11 0.40 -3.20 -2.01
N LEU A 12 -0.03 -2.01 -1.61
CA LEU A 12 -0.54 -0.99 -2.53
C LEU A 12 0.33 0.25 -2.41
N ILE A 13 0.97 0.61 -3.51
CA ILE A 13 1.97 1.66 -3.52
C ILE A 13 1.47 2.86 -4.32
N ASP A 14 1.50 4.03 -3.71
CA ASP A 14 1.24 5.29 -4.40
C ASP A 14 2.53 5.70 -5.11
N GLY A 15 2.63 5.36 -6.40
CA GLY A 15 3.85 5.57 -7.15
C GLY A 15 4.16 7.03 -7.44
N ASP A 16 3.16 7.91 -7.38
CA ASP A 16 3.40 9.34 -7.55
C ASP A 16 4.06 9.95 -6.32
N ASN A 17 3.82 9.37 -5.15
CA ASN A 17 4.26 9.92 -3.88
C ASN A 17 5.16 8.98 -3.09
N ALA A 18 5.81 8.06 -3.76
CA ALA A 18 6.77 7.15 -3.14
C ALA A 18 7.95 6.97 -4.09
N SER A 19 9.07 6.53 -3.56
CA SER A 19 10.28 6.32 -4.36
C SER A 19 10.46 4.84 -4.66
N SER A 20 10.76 4.53 -5.92
CA SER A 20 11.02 3.15 -6.33
C SER A 20 12.26 2.58 -5.65
N GLU A 21 13.14 3.44 -5.14
CA GLU A 21 14.34 2.99 -4.43
C GLU A 21 14.00 2.34 -3.09
N LYS A 22 12.79 2.54 -2.60
CA LYS A 22 12.37 1.97 -1.32
C LYS A 22 11.77 0.58 -1.45
N MET A 23 11.67 0.05 -2.67
CA MET A 23 10.98 -1.22 -2.87
C MET A 23 11.57 -2.36 -2.03
N GLU A 24 12.89 -2.45 -1.96
CA GLU A 24 13.51 -3.51 -1.19
C GLU A 24 13.16 -3.39 0.29
N ASP A 25 13.20 -2.17 0.82
CA ASP A 25 12.84 -1.94 2.22
C ASP A 25 11.39 -2.27 2.50
N VAL A 26 10.51 -1.89 1.57
CA VAL A 26 9.08 -2.19 1.70
C VAL A 26 8.85 -3.70 1.77
N MET A 27 9.47 -4.44 0.87
CA MET A 27 9.26 -5.88 0.83
C MET A 27 9.86 -6.57 2.05
N ARG A 28 10.98 -6.07 2.56
CA ARG A 28 11.56 -6.59 3.79
C ARG A 28 10.64 -6.33 4.97
N PHE A 29 10.06 -5.14 5.02
CA PHE A 29 9.11 -4.75 6.06
C PHE A 29 7.87 -5.66 6.02
N VAL A 30 7.30 -5.85 4.84
CA VAL A 30 6.11 -6.68 4.67
C VAL A 30 6.36 -8.13 5.06
N SER A 31 7.57 -8.64 4.78
CA SER A 31 7.88 -10.04 5.04
C SER A 31 7.78 -10.41 6.52
N ARG A 32 7.82 -9.44 7.40
CA ARG A 32 7.65 -9.69 8.83
C ARG A 32 6.22 -10.11 9.17
N TYR A 33 5.28 -9.81 8.31
CA TYR A 33 3.86 -10.00 8.60
C TYR A 33 3.24 -11.11 7.75
N GLY A 34 3.78 -11.36 6.58
CA GLY A 34 3.25 -12.42 5.75
C GLY A 34 3.71 -12.32 4.31
N ALA A 35 3.00 -13.02 3.45
CA ALA A 35 3.32 -13.07 2.04
C ALA A 35 2.54 -12.00 1.28
N ALA A 36 3.24 -11.25 0.44
CA ALA A 36 2.61 -10.23 -0.39
C ALA A 36 1.93 -10.90 -1.58
N VAL A 37 0.64 -11.15 -1.47
CA VAL A 37 -0.13 -11.84 -2.50
C VAL A 37 -0.78 -10.91 -3.49
N VAL A 38 -1.02 -9.65 -3.11
CA VAL A 38 -1.47 -8.61 -4.02
C VAL A 38 -0.39 -7.54 -4.02
N ARG A 39 0.13 -7.25 -5.23
CA ARG A 39 1.25 -6.31 -5.38
C ARG A 39 0.91 -5.35 -6.51
N ARG A 40 0.59 -4.11 -6.16
CA ARG A 40 0.18 -3.12 -7.16
C ARG A 40 0.80 -1.77 -6.88
N ILE A 41 1.21 -1.10 -7.95
CA ILE A 41 1.77 0.26 -7.92
C ILE A 41 0.86 1.14 -8.77
N TYR A 42 0.41 2.25 -8.22
CA TYR A 42 -0.52 3.17 -8.87
C TYR A 42 0.19 4.44 -9.26
N GLY A 43 -0.02 4.90 -10.47
CA GLY A 43 0.61 6.12 -10.91
C GLY A 43 0.26 6.46 -12.35
N ASP A 44 0.68 7.63 -12.78
CA ASP A 44 0.57 8.03 -14.16
C ASP A 44 1.89 7.68 -14.87
N TRP A 45 1.89 6.56 -15.55
CA TRP A 45 3.13 6.01 -16.14
C TRP A 45 3.58 6.75 -17.38
N THR A 46 2.83 7.76 -17.83
CA THR A 46 3.30 8.63 -18.91
C THR A 46 4.35 9.60 -18.42
N LYS A 47 4.49 9.78 -17.10
CA LYS A 47 5.48 10.68 -16.53
C LYS A 47 6.84 10.02 -16.50
N LYS A 48 7.85 10.70 -17.08
CA LYS A 48 9.21 10.16 -17.10
C LYS A 48 9.80 10.06 -15.69
N SER A 49 9.38 10.93 -14.79
CA SER A 49 9.89 10.91 -13.43
C SER A 49 9.56 9.63 -12.68
N LEU A 50 8.61 8.85 -13.18
CA LEU A 50 8.20 7.59 -12.56
C LEU A 50 8.80 6.38 -13.25
N SER A 51 9.75 6.56 -14.16
CA SER A 51 10.30 5.46 -14.93
C SER A 51 11.02 4.42 -14.09
N GLY A 52 11.54 4.80 -12.93
CA GLY A 52 12.21 3.86 -12.04
C GLY A 52 11.31 2.75 -11.54
N TRP A 53 10.00 2.96 -11.53
CA TRP A 53 9.07 1.94 -11.09
C TRP A 53 9.01 0.73 -12.03
N LYS A 54 9.36 0.90 -13.30
CA LYS A 54 9.35 -0.22 -14.25
C LYS A 54 10.25 -1.36 -13.80
N ASP A 55 11.49 -1.01 -13.43
CA ASP A 55 12.43 -2.02 -13.00
C ASP A 55 12.00 -2.64 -11.66
N ALA A 56 11.55 -1.81 -10.74
CA ALA A 56 11.10 -2.31 -9.44
C ALA A 56 9.89 -3.24 -9.60
N ALA A 57 8.95 -2.87 -10.47
CA ALA A 57 7.77 -3.70 -10.70
C ALA A 57 8.16 -5.05 -11.28
N ARG A 58 9.10 -5.06 -12.23
CA ARG A 58 9.56 -6.31 -12.81
C ARG A 58 10.28 -7.17 -11.79
N ASP A 59 11.18 -6.55 -11.01
CA ASP A 59 12.03 -7.30 -10.09
C ASP A 59 11.26 -7.91 -8.93
N TYR A 60 10.17 -7.25 -8.52
CA TYR A 60 9.39 -7.69 -7.37
C TYR A 60 7.99 -8.16 -7.74
N SER A 61 7.73 -8.31 -9.02
CA SER A 61 6.46 -8.84 -9.54
C SER A 61 5.26 -8.00 -9.14
N PHE A 62 5.37 -6.70 -9.30
CA PHE A 62 4.27 -5.79 -9.06
C PHE A 62 3.53 -5.48 -10.36
N ARG A 63 2.23 -5.32 -10.25
CA ARG A 63 1.40 -4.86 -11.35
C ARG A 63 1.37 -3.34 -11.33
N MET A 64 1.64 -2.72 -12.47
CA MET A 64 1.58 -1.27 -12.61
C MET A 64 0.18 -0.89 -13.08
N VAL A 65 -0.53 -0.13 -12.26
CA VAL A 65 -1.90 0.29 -12.54
C VAL A 65 -1.85 1.75 -12.99
N GLN A 66 -2.35 2.01 -14.21
CA GLN A 66 -2.38 3.37 -14.74
C GLN A 66 -3.50 4.15 -14.08
N ALA A 67 -3.16 5.28 -13.49
CA ALA A 67 -4.13 6.22 -12.96
C ALA A 67 -4.11 7.44 -13.87
N SER A 68 -5.06 7.52 -14.79
CA SER A 68 -5.11 8.61 -15.73
C SER A 68 -5.67 9.86 -15.07
N SER A 69 -5.01 10.99 -15.33
CA SER A 69 -5.46 12.27 -14.81
C SER A 69 -6.31 12.96 -15.86
N PHE A 70 -7.63 12.81 -15.74
CA PHE A 70 -8.54 13.48 -16.66
C PHE A 70 -8.71 14.95 -16.33
N VAL A 71 -8.46 15.31 -15.08
CA VAL A 71 -8.56 16.69 -14.62
C VAL A 71 -7.22 17.09 -14.04
N PRO A 72 -6.52 18.06 -14.63
CA PRO A 72 -5.22 18.48 -14.12
C PRO A 72 -5.31 18.90 -12.64
N GLY A 73 -4.31 18.49 -11.88
CA GLY A 73 -4.23 18.86 -10.48
C GLY A 73 -5.07 18.01 -9.54
N LYS A 74 -5.79 17.02 -10.04
CA LYS A 74 -6.56 16.12 -9.18
C LYS A 74 -5.77 14.86 -8.88
N ASN A 75 -5.96 14.32 -7.67
CA ASN A 75 -5.25 13.14 -7.21
C ASN A 75 -5.96 11.86 -7.66
N THR A 76 -5.87 11.55 -8.95
CA THR A 76 -6.52 10.35 -9.48
C THR A 76 -5.83 9.09 -9.01
N THR A 77 -4.52 9.18 -8.73
CA THR A 77 -3.77 8.04 -8.22
C THR A 77 -4.29 7.60 -6.85
N ASP A 78 -4.54 8.56 -5.96
CA ASP A 78 -5.09 8.27 -4.65
C ASP A 78 -6.44 7.58 -4.76
N ILE A 79 -7.29 8.08 -5.66
CA ILE A 79 -8.62 7.52 -5.85
C ILE A 79 -8.53 6.09 -6.37
N ALA A 80 -7.66 5.85 -7.34
CA ALA A 80 -7.49 4.51 -7.91
C ALA A 80 -7.04 3.52 -6.83
N LEU A 81 -6.09 3.94 -5.99
CA LEU A 81 -5.60 3.08 -4.92
C LEU A 81 -6.70 2.76 -3.92
N VAL A 82 -7.47 3.78 -3.52
CA VAL A 82 -8.54 3.60 -2.55
C VAL A 82 -9.62 2.66 -3.10
N MET A 83 -10.00 2.85 -4.35
CA MET A 83 -11.03 2.00 -4.96
C MET A 83 -10.57 0.54 -5.01
N ASP A 84 -9.33 0.31 -5.42
CA ASP A 84 -8.79 -1.06 -5.43
C ASP A 84 -8.73 -1.64 -4.04
N ALA A 85 -8.31 -0.84 -3.06
CA ALA A 85 -8.23 -1.31 -1.69
C ALA A 85 -9.59 -1.77 -1.18
N MET A 86 -10.63 -1.02 -1.51
CA MET A 86 -11.98 -1.40 -1.09
C MET A 86 -12.44 -2.68 -1.77
N ASP A 87 -12.12 -2.84 -3.05
CA ASP A 87 -12.45 -4.06 -3.76
C ASP A 87 -11.75 -5.27 -3.14
N ILE A 88 -10.46 -5.12 -2.83
CA ILE A 88 -9.68 -6.19 -2.21
C ILE A 88 -10.23 -6.52 -0.83
N LEU A 89 -10.61 -5.49 -0.08
CA LEU A 89 -11.18 -5.68 1.24
C LEU A 89 -12.45 -6.52 1.17
N HIS A 90 -13.30 -6.22 0.21
CA HIS A 90 -14.57 -6.94 0.05
C HIS A 90 -14.41 -8.37 -0.44
N GLU A 91 -13.31 -8.65 -1.15
CA GLU A 91 -13.03 -10.02 -1.60
C GLU A 91 -12.69 -10.95 -0.44
N GLY A 92 -12.17 -10.40 0.64
CA GLY A 92 -11.90 -11.18 1.84
C GLY A 92 -10.72 -12.14 1.75
N ARG A 93 -9.81 -11.95 0.79
CA ARG A 93 -8.69 -12.87 0.59
C ARG A 93 -7.42 -12.46 1.32
N VAL A 94 -7.34 -11.24 1.81
CA VAL A 94 -6.15 -10.78 2.51
C VAL A 94 -6.49 -10.45 3.96
N GLY A 95 -5.52 -10.59 4.82
CA GLY A 95 -5.67 -10.26 6.24
C GLY A 95 -4.92 -9.00 6.64
N CYS A 96 -4.17 -8.43 5.72
CA CYS A 96 -3.32 -7.28 6.02
C CYS A 96 -3.16 -6.42 4.78
N PHE A 97 -3.15 -5.12 4.99
CA PHE A 97 -2.85 -4.16 3.92
C PHE A 97 -1.58 -3.40 4.29
N CYS A 98 -0.70 -3.21 3.32
CA CYS A 98 0.44 -2.33 3.46
C CYS A 98 0.27 -1.18 2.47
N LEU A 99 0.10 0.02 3.00
CA LEU A 99 -0.09 1.22 2.19
C LEU A 99 1.23 2.00 2.16
N VAL A 100 1.75 2.20 0.96
CA VAL A 100 3.06 2.83 0.78
C VAL A 100 2.89 4.18 0.10
N ALA A 101 3.20 5.24 0.83
CA ALA A 101 3.14 6.60 0.29
C ALA A 101 3.97 7.52 1.17
N SER A 102 4.72 8.42 0.54
CA SER A 102 5.52 9.38 1.31
C SER A 102 4.73 10.59 1.75
N ASP A 103 3.72 10.95 1.00
CA ASP A 103 3.05 12.23 1.19
C ASP A 103 1.54 12.14 1.05
N GLY A 104 1.02 10.97 0.79
CA GLY A 104 -0.41 10.78 0.69
C GLY A 104 -1.03 10.62 2.06
N ASP A 105 -2.26 11.10 2.21
CA ASP A 105 -2.99 10.91 3.44
C ASP A 105 -4.02 9.80 3.25
N TYR A 106 -3.67 8.64 3.73
CA TYR A 106 -4.54 7.47 3.63
C TYR A 106 -5.13 7.07 4.98
N THR A 107 -5.17 8.02 5.91
CA THR A 107 -5.67 7.75 7.26
C THR A 107 -7.10 7.21 7.24
N LEU A 108 -7.98 7.81 6.44
CA LEU A 108 -9.37 7.35 6.38
C LEU A 108 -9.46 5.94 5.84
N LEU A 109 -8.67 5.62 4.83
CA LEU A 109 -8.64 4.27 4.29
C LEU A 109 -8.12 3.29 5.33
N ALA A 110 -7.05 3.66 6.03
CA ALA A 110 -6.49 2.79 7.06
C ALA A 110 -7.50 2.54 8.16
N GLN A 111 -8.24 3.56 8.58
CA GLN A 111 -9.28 3.40 9.59
C GLN A 111 -10.37 2.44 9.12
N ARG A 112 -10.79 2.59 7.86
CA ARG A 112 -11.83 1.72 7.30
C ARG A 112 -11.38 0.26 7.29
N ILE A 113 -10.13 0.02 6.93
CA ILE A 113 -9.59 -1.33 6.90
C ILE A 113 -9.54 -1.92 8.30
N ARG A 114 -9.08 -1.13 9.28
CA ARG A 114 -9.03 -1.57 10.67
C ARG A 114 -10.42 -1.90 11.20
N GLU A 115 -11.41 -1.09 10.86
CA GLU A 115 -12.78 -1.34 11.31
C GLU A 115 -13.32 -2.67 10.79
N SER A 116 -12.78 -3.14 9.69
CA SER A 116 -13.13 -4.45 9.15
C SER A 116 -12.41 -5.59 9.83
N GLY A 117 -11.59 -5.29 10.83
CA GLY A 117 -10.88 -6.31 11.60
C GLY A 117 -9.54 -6.71 11.04
N LEU A 118 -9.05 -6.01 10.04
CA LEU A 118 -7.78 -6.37 9.39
C LEU A 118 -6.63 -5.51 9.91
N THR A 119 -5.42 -6.02 9.70
CA THR A 119 -4.21 -5.30 10.04
C THR A 119 -3.87 -4.31 8.94
N VAL A 120 -3.43 -3.11 9.33
CA VAL A 120 -2.99 -2.08 8.38
C VAL A 120 -1.58 -1.67 8.73
N LEU A 121 -0.71 -1.70 7.74
CA LEU A 121 0.66 -1.23 7.86
C LEU A 121 0.81 0.01 6.97
N GLY A 122 1.51 1.02 7.47
CA GLY A 122 1.83 2.17 6.68
C GLY A 122 3.33 2.27 6.53
N TYR A 123 3.80 2.55 5.34
CA TYR A 123 5.21 2.74 5.07
C TYR A 123 5.39 4.05 4.33
N GLY A 124 6.05 4.99 4.95
CA GLY A 124 6.33 6.28 4.37
C GLY A 124 7.80 6.59 4.47
N GLU A 125 8.18 7.74 3.96
CA GLU A 125 9.57 8.16 3.97
C GLU A 125 9.99 8.46 5.40
N GLY A 126 10.86 7.61 5.92
CA GLY A 126 11.42 7.80 7.24
C GLY A 126 10.53 7.43 8.40
N THR A 127 9.26 7.17 8.16
CA THR A 127 8.33 6.84 9.24
C THR A 127 7.28 5.85 8.78
N VAL A 128 6.65 5.21 9.76
CA VAL A 128 5.51 4.33 9.51
C VAL A 128 4.31 5.01 10.13
N SER A 129 3.44 5.55 9.28
CA SER A 129 2.37 6.45 9.72
C SER A 129 1.22 5.75 10.41
N TYR A 130 0.77 4.65 9.87
CA TYR A 130 -0.43 3.97 10.38
C TYR A 130 -0.10 2.83 11.31
N THR A 131 1.08 2.34 11.19
CA THR A 131 1.73 1.26 11.92
C THR A 131 0.81 0.25 12.55
N HIS A 132 0.57 -0.82 11.84
CA HIS A 132 -0.06 -2.04 12.33
C HIS A 132 -1.08 -1.87 13.45
N LEU A 133 -1.85 -0.80 13.41
CA LEU A 133 -2.92 -0.61 14.36
C LEU A 133 -4.08 -1.52 14.00
N ARG A 134 -4.44 -2.36 14.92
CA ARG A 134 -5.64 -3.17 14.78
C ARG A 134 -6.79 -2.46 15.49
N ALA A 135 -8.01 -2.93 15.22
CA ALA A 135 -9.18 -2.28 15.76
C ALA A 135 -9.14 -2.13 17.28
N HIS A 136 -8.53 -3.08 17.98
CA HIS A 136 -8.49 -3.08 19.43
C HIS A 136 -7.14 -2.67 20.01
N GLU A 137 -6.18 -2.29 19.18
CA GLU A 137 -4.89 -1.86 19.64
C GLU A 137 -4.83 -0.35 19.71
N THR A 138 -3.99 0.15 20.59
CA THR A 138 -3.81 1.57 20.77
C THR A 138 -2.51 2.01 20.14
N CYS A 139 -2.35 3.33 20.02
CA CYS A 139 -1.12 3.89 19.49
C CYS A 139 0.07 3.62 20.41
N ALA A 140 -0.17 3.21 21.63
CA ALA A 140 0.92 2.90 22.55
C ALA A 140 1.72 1.69 22.12
N ASP A 141 1.17 0.88 21.24
CA ASP A 141 1.87 -0.28 20.72
C ASP A 141 2.91 0.06 19.66
N LEU A 142 2.95 1.31 19.28
CA LEU A 142 3.81 1.75 18.20
C LEU A 142 5.22 2.06 18.68
#